data_625177557d661e20e4572b86d79e6304
#
_entry.id   625177557d661e20e4572b86d79e6304
#
_cell.length_a   1.000
_cell.length_b   1.000
_cell.length_c   1.000
_cell.angle_alpha   90.00
_cell.angle_beta   90.00
_cell.angle_gamma   90.00
#
_symmetry.space_group_name_H-M   'P 1'
#
loop_
_entity.id
_entity.type
_entity.pdbx_description
1 polymer ?
#
loop_
_entity_poly.entity_id
_entity_poly.type
_entity_poly.pdbx_seq_one_letter_code
_entity_poly.pdbx_strand_id
1 'polypeptide(L)'
;MKIQYFIIFFSLFIQTSFATTNYQFFLSPYFYQNPDSFQINGLIAVRYNTGNLFDEAAKLYSNESGHVLKKCNAGEKSNLIYYLYPRSFYNPKMTTFYTDLEVRVFEAPGKLKKNLLIKHQTLKPLYENPDTDIIEHYKNLLNKLIMATKLDDNNFKLDGSFCKILK
;
A
#
# COMPACT_ATOMS: atom_id res chain seq x y z
N MET A 1 11.28 -16.06 -65.66
CA MET A 1 11.00 -14.88 -64.82
C MET A 1 10.34 -15.35 -63.53
N LYS A 2 11.09 -15.41 -62.44
CA LYS A 2 10.57 -15.85 -61.13
C LYS A 2 10.29 -14.59 -60.29
N ILE A 3 9.03 -14.36 -59.95
CA ILE A 3 8.59 -13.28 -59.09
C ILE A 3 8.69 -13.79 -57.68
N GLN A 4 9.65 -13.24 -56.88
CA GLN A 4 9.76 -13.49 -55.45
C GLN A 4 8.81 -12.51 -54.74
N TYR A 5 7.79 -13.09 -54.09
CA TYR A 5 6.94 -12.35 -53.15
C TYR A 5 7.68 -12.13 -51.84
N PHE A 6 8.06 -10.89 -51.59
CA PHE A 6 8.65 -10.46 -50.31
C PHE A 6 7.46 -10.17 -49.35
N ILE A 7 7.16 -11.15 -48.47
CA ILE A 7 6.18 -11.00 -47.42
C ILE A 7 6.84 -10.21 -46.28
N ILE A 8 6.57 -8.91 -46.23
CA ILE A 8 6.94 -8.06 -45.09
C ILE A 8 5.96 -8.38 -43.96
N PHE A 9 6.40 -9.18 -42.99
CA PHE A 9 5.71 -9.40 -41.74
C PHE A 9 5.89 -8.12 -40.90
N PHE A 10 4.93 -7.20 -41.00
CA PHE A 10 4.82 -6.05 -40.13
C PHE A 10 4.24 -6.56 -38.78
N SER A 11 5.11 -7.02 -37.89
CA SER A 11 4.72 -7.32 -36.50
C SER A 11 4.38 -6.01 -35.81
N LEU A 12 3.12 -5.65 -35.83
CA LEU A 12 2.54 -4.63 -34.96
C LEU A 12 2.74 -5.08 -33.51
N PHE A 13 3.84 -4.64 -32.89
CA PHE A 13 3.97 -4.62 -31.46
C PHE A 13 2.92 -3.64 -30.93
N ILE A 14 1.74 -4.18 -30.62
CA ILE A 14 0.76 -3.47 -29.80
C ILE A 14 1.39 -3.40 -28.39
N GLN A 15 2.14 -2.34 -28.14
CA GLN A 15 2.50 -1.96 -26.77
C GLN A 15 1.20 -1.57 -26.09
N THR A 16 0.56 -2.53 -25.44
CA THR A 16 -0.49 -2.24 -24.47
C THR A 16 0.18 -1.47 -23.34
N SER A 17 0.16 -0.17 -23.44
CA SER A 17 0.49 0.72 -22.34
C SER A 17 -0.54 0.44 -21.24
N PHE A 18 -0.21 -0.46 -20.32
CA PHE A 18 -0.98 -0.58 -19.09
C PHE A 18 -0.88 0.76 -18.39
N ALA A 19 -1.98 1.48 -18.35
CA ALA A 19 -2.07 2.71 -17.57
C ALA A 19 -1.73 2.34 -16.12
N THR A 20 -0.54 2.74 -15.68
CA THR A 20 -0.12 2.53 -14.30
C THR A 20 -1.03 3.34 -13.39
N THR A 21 -1.85 2.67 -12.60
CA THR A 21 -2.72 3.34 -11.65
C THR A 21 -1.87 3.87 -10.50
N ASN A 22 -1.96 5.18 -10.29
CA ASN A 22 -1.21 5.88 -9.25
C ASN A 22 -2.10 6.11 -8.04
N TYR A 23 -1.69 5.57 -6.91
CA TYR A 23 -2.32 5.79 -5.61
C TYR A 23 -1.39 6.58 -4.70
N GLN A 24 -1.96 7.43 -3.86
CA GLN A 24 -1.19 8.08 -2.80
C GLN A 24 -1.76 7.70 -1.43
N PHE A 25 -0.89 7.61 -0.45
CA PHE A 25 -1.31 7.41 0.92
C PHE A 25 -0.76 8.50 1.84
N PHE A 26 -1.54 8.84 2.85
CA PHE A 26 -1.14 9.68 3.95
C PHE A 26 -1.17 8.86 5.23
N LEU A 27 -0.05 8.87 5.93
CA LEU A 27 0.11 8.31 7.25
C LEU A 27 0.46 9.45 8.20
N SER A 28 -0.23 9.54 9.34
CA SER A 28 0.03 10.61 10.30
C SER A 28 1.50 10.67 10.72
N PRO A 29 2.09 11.86 10.87
CA PRO A 29 3.45 12.03 11.39
C PRO A 29 3.69 11.32 12.72
N TYR A 30 2.63 11.12 13.51
CA TYR A 30 2.67 10.36 14.76
C TYR A 30 3.34 9.00 14.60
N PHE A 31 3.03 8.25 13.53
CA PHE A 31 3.55 6.90 13.27
C PHE A 31 5.04 6.87 12.90
N TYR A 32 5.60 8.01 12.50
CA TYR A 32 7.04 8.15 12.22
C TYR A 32 7.84 8.59 13.44
N GLN A 33 7.19 9.31 14.37
CA GLN A 33 7.87 9.90 15.53
C GLN A 33 7.76 9.02 16.78
N ASN A 34 6.72 8.22 16.87
CA ASN A 34 6.45 7.39 18.05
C ASN A 34 6.59 5.91 17.68
N PRO A 35 7.61 5.22 18.19
CA PRO A 35 7.73 3.79 17.97
C PRO A 35 6.65 3.03 18.71
N ASP A 36 6.07 2.07 18.03
CA ASP A 36 5.17 1.08 18.63
C ASP A 36 5.98 -0.04 19.27
N SER A 37 5.34 -0.79 20.17
CA SER A 37 5.96 -1.95 20.79
C SER A 37 4.94 -3.03 21.12
N PHE A 38 5.38 -4.29 21.08
CA PHE A 38 4.63 -5.41 21.62
C PHE A 38 5.58 -6.34 22.37
N GLN A 39 5.02 -7.11 23.29
CA GLN A 39 5.78 -8.05 24.10
C GLN A 39 5.68 -9.46 23.52
N ILE A 40 6.83 -10.12 23.40
CA ILE A 40 6.94 -11.54 23.13
C ILE A 40 7.30 -12.23 24.44
N ASN A 41 6.48 -13.17 24.88
CA ASN A 41 6.72 -13.98 26.10
C ASN A 41 6.94 -13.19 27.39
N GLY A 42 6.41 -11.97 27.48
CA GLY A 42 6.50 -11.15 28.70
C GLY A 42 7.88 -10.55 29.02
N LEU A 43 8.94 -10.98 28.34
CA LEU A 43 10.32 -10.57 28.62
C LEU A 43 10.96 -9.77 27.49
N ILE A 44 10.56 -10.01 26.25
CA ILE A 44 11.14 -9.36 25.08
C ILE A 44 10.14 -8.35 24.54
N ALA A 45 10.51 -7.07 24.56
CA ALA A 45 9.77 -6.02 23.90
C ALA A 45 10.38 -5.77 22.51
N VAL A 46 9.61 -6.02 21.46
CA VAL A 46 9.96 -5.61 20.10
C VAL A 46 9.49 -4.18 19.92
N ARG A 47 10.41 -3.28 19.58
CA ARG A 47 10.11 -1.90 19.23
C ARG A 47 10.28 -1.72 17.73
N TYR A 48 9.33 -1.07 17.09
CA TYR A 48 9.38 -0.82 15.66
C TYR A 48 8.76 0.53 15.32
N ASN A 49 9.16 1.09 14.19
CA ASN A 49 8.59 2.34 13.69
C ASN A 49 7.57 2.02 12.60
N THR A 50 6.29 2.12 12.94
CA THR A 50 5.16 1.82 12.06
C THR A 50 5.25 2.59 10.73
N GLY A 51 5.60 3.88 10.77
CA GLY A 51 5.69 4.73 9.58
C GLY A 51 6.76 4.24 8.60
N ASN A 52 7.95 3.95 9.12
CA ASN A 52 9.06 3.49 8.29
C ASN A 52 8.80 2.12 7.66
N LEU A 53 8.31 1.16 8.46
CA LEU A 53 8.00 -0.18 7.97
C LEU A 53 6.84 -0.16 6.97
N PHE A 54 5.87 0.74 7.16
CA PHE A 54 4.79 0.92 6.21
C PHE A 54 5.26 1.52 4.88
N ASP A 55 6.15 2.52 4.91
CA ASP A 55 6.77 3.10 3.70
C ASP A 55 7.54 2.02 2.90
N GLU A 56 8.26 1.15 3.60
CA GLU A 56 8.98 0.03 2.98
C GLU A 56 8.02 -1.00 2.37
N ALA A 57 6.97 -1.36 3.08
CA ALA A 57 5.92 -2.25 2.57
C ALA A 57 5.24 -1.67 1.31
N ALA A 58 4.96 -0.37 1.28
CA ALA A 58 4.38 0.31 0.13
C ALA A 58 5.33 0.29 -1.09
N LYS A 59 6.64 0.46 -0.85
CA LYS A 59 7.66 0.36 -1.90
C LYS A 59 7.74 -1.06 -2.47
N LEU A 60 7.80 -2.07 -1.61
CA LEU A 60 7.82 -3.47 -2.03
C LEU A 60 6.55 -3.85 -2.80
N TYR A 61 5.38 -3.46 -2.29
CA TYR A 61 4.11 -3.65 -2.97
C TYR A 61 4.13 -3.05 -4.37
N SER A 62 4.61 -1.80 -4.53
CA SER A 62 4.66 -1.13 -5.82
C SER A 62 5.57 -1.85 -6.82
N ASN A 63 6.70 -2.37 -6.36
CA ASN A 63 7.63 -3.10 -7.21
C ASN A 63 7.06 -4.44 -7.71
N GLU A 64 6.26 -5.11 -6.89
CA GLU A 64 5.71 -6.43 -7.20
C GLU A 64 4.39 -6.38 -7.97
N SER A 65 3.53 -5.39 -7.68
CA SER A 65 2.15 -5.35 -8.20
C SER A 65 1.98 -4.62 -9.54
N GLY A 66 2.97 -3.82 -9.95
CA GLY A 66 2.85 -2.91 -11.08
C GLY A 66 1.97 -1.68 -10.82
N HIS A 67 1.40 -1.54 -9.62
CA HIS A 67 0.69 -0.34 -9.17
C HIS A 67 1.66 0.60 -8.44
N VAL A 68 1.53 1.89 -8.69
CA VAL A 68 2.35 2.87 -7.97
C VAL A 68 1.61 3.34 -6.74
N LEU A 69 2.13 3.01 -5.56
CA LEU A 69 1.63 3.47 -4.27
C LEU A 69 2.70 4.32 -3.59
N LYS A 70 2.46 5.62 -3.49
CA LYS A 70 3.43 6.59 -2.96
C LYS A 70 2.88 7.35 -1.77
N LYS A 71 3.79 7.84 -0.95
CA LYS A 71 3.47 8.81 0.09
C LYS A 71 2.86 10.08 -0.51
N CYS A 72 1.85 10.62 0.17
CA CYS A 72 1.10 11.78 -0.29
C CYS A 72 2.01 13.00 -0.50
N ASN A 73 2.04 13.49 -1.74
CA ASN A 73 2.84 14.63 -2.17
C ASN A 73 1.97 15.63 -2.92
N ALA A 74 2.00 16.90 -2.49
CA ALA A 74 1.20 17.97 -3.04
C ALA A 74 1.44 18.29 -4.53
N GLY A 75 2.58 17.87 -5.09
CA GLY A 75 2.93 18.11 -6.51
C GLY A 75 2.53 16.97 -7.44
N GLU A 76 2.01 15.88 -6.94
CA GLU A 76 1.72 14.70 -7.74
C GLU A 76 0.21 14.46 -7.90
N LYS A 77 -0.20 13.93 -9.06
CA LYS A 77 -1.57 13.50 -9.32
C LYS A 77 -1.73 12.03 -8.98
N SER A 78 -2.90 11.67 -8.42
CA SER A 78 -3.25 10.30 -8.10
C SER A 78 -4.72 9.99 -8.43
N ASN A 79 -5.04 8.72 -8.56
CA ASN A 79 -6.41 8.27 -8.76
C ASN A 79 -7.21 8.31 -7.45
N LEU A 80 -6.59 7.86 -6.37
CA LEU A 80 -7.17 7.88 -5.02
C LEU A 80 -6.12 8.31 -4.00
N ILE A 81 -6.59 8.92 -2.92
CA ILE A 81 -5.76 9.23 -1.75
C ILE A 81 -6.33 8.45 -0.57
N TYR A 82 -5.47 7.70 0.10
CA TYR A 82 -5.79 6.92 1.28
C TYR A 82 -5.25 7.62 2.53
N TYR A 83 -6.11 7.90 3.48
CA TYR A 83 -5.68 8.28 4.83
C TYR A 83 -5.68 7.01 5.68
N LEU A 84 -4.52 6.65 6.22
CA LEU A 84 -4.28 5.34 6.80
C LEU A 84 -4.02 5.42 8.30
N TYR A 85 -4.63 4.51 9.05
CA TYR A 85 -4.42 4.30 10.49
C TYR A 85 -4.10 2.82 10.73
N PRO A 86 -2.82 2.43 10.64
CA PRO A 86 -2.42 1.06 10.95
C PRO A 86 -2.44 0.83 12.46
N ARG A 87 -2.88 -0.36 12.85
CA ARG A 87 -2.79 -0.86 14.23
C ARG A 87 -2.27 -2.27 14.19
N SER A 88 -1.33 -2.59 15.06
CA SER A 88 -0.77 -3.93 15.12
C SER A 88 -0.66 -4.39 16.56
N PHE A 89 -0.91 -5.66 16.81
CA PHE A 89 -0.66 -6.27 18.09
C PHE A 89 -0.30 -7.75 17.94
N TYR A 90 0.46 -8.25 18.88
CA TYR A 90 0.87 -9.65 18.96
C TYR A 90 0.22 -10.35 20.13
N ASN A 91 -0.36 -11.53 19.88
CA ASN A 91 -0.85 -12.40 20.94
C ASN A 91 0.15 -13.54 21.17
N PRO A 92 0.95 -13.49 22.25
CA PRO A 92 1.98 -14.47 22.48
C PRO A 92 1.43 -15.87 22.82
N LYS A 93 0.23 -15.96 23.39
CA LYS A 93 -0.41 -17.25 23.72
C LYS A 93 -0.86 -18.00 22.46
N MET A 94 -1.26 -17.26 21.43
CA MET A 94 -1.73 -17.82 20.16
C MET A 94 -0.64 -17.76 19.08
N THR A 95 0.54 -17.22 19.38
CA THR A 95 1.60 -16.95 18.39
C THR A 95 1.07 -16.25 17.15
N THR A 96 0.11 -15.33 17.35
CA THR A 96 -0.60 -14.68 16.26
C THR A 96 -0.30 -13.19 16.25
N PHE A 97 0.11 -12.70 15.10
CA PHE A 97 0.24 -11.28 14.82
C PHE A 97 -1.00 -10.79 14.08
N TYR A 98 -1.57 -9.71 14.58
CA TYR A 98 -2.76 -9.06 14.04
C TYR A 98 -2.39 -7.68 13.53
N THR A 99 -2.89 -7.34 12.37
CA THR A 99 -2.81 -5.99 11.83
C THR A 99 -4.18 -5.55 11.31
N ASP A 100 -4.62 -4.41 11.78
CA ASP A 100 -5.82 -3.74 11.31
C ASP A 100 -5.41 -2.44 10.62
N LEU A 101 -6.01 -2.15 9.48
CA LEU A 101 -5.82 -0.91 8.73
C LEU A 101 -7.17 -0.22 8.57
N GLU A 102 -7.38 0.85 9.33
CA GLU A 102 -8.49 1.76 9.10
C GLU A 102 -8.11 2.71 7.98
N VAL A 103 -8.97 2.84 6.98
CA VAL A 103 -8.70 3.60 5.77
C VAL A 103 -9.84 4.56 5.48
N ARG A 104 -9.52 5.84 5.26
CA ARG A 104 -10.42 6.81 4.64
C ARG A 104 -9.98 7.04 3.21
N VAL A 105 -10.85 6.74 2.28
CA VAL A 105 -10.61 6.87 0.84
C VAL A 105 -11.20 8.18 0.34
N PHE A 106 -10.37 8.99 -0.34
CA PHE A 106 -10.79 10.25 -0.93
C PHE A 106 -10.67 10.18 -2.44
N GLU A 107 -11.70 10.66 -3.16
CA GLU A 107 -11.75 10.73 -4.63
C GLU A 107 -11.63 12.16 -5.18
N ALA A 108 -11.85 13.17 -4.35
CA ALA A 108 -11.70 14.58 -4.69
C ALA A 108 -11.30 15.37 -3.44
N PRO A 109 -10.70 16.57 -3.57
CA PRO A 109 -10.33 17.39 -2.42
C PRO A 109 -11.50 17.55 -1.45
N GLY A 110 -11.30 17.07 -0.22
CA GLY A 110 -12.30 17.14 0.84
C GLY A 110 -13.48 16.18 0.73
N LYS A 111 -13.63 15.42 -0.36
CA LYS A 111 -14.73 14.48 -0.53
C LYS A 111 -14.32 13.08 -0.09
N LEU A 112 -14.82 12.67 1.07
CA LEU A 112 -14.70 11.29 1.55
C LEU A 112 -15.59 10.37 0.71
N LYS A 113 -14.98 9.35 0.10
CA LYS A 113 -15.69 8.34 -0.69
C LYS A 113 -16.13 7.16 0.16
N LYS A 114 -15.23 6.64 0.98
CA LYS A 114 -15.45 5.39 1.70
C LYS A 114 -14.57 5.30 2.95
N ASN A 115 -15.12 4.67 3.99
CA ASN A 115 -14.34 4.19 5.14
C ASN A 115 -14.24 2.68 5.05
N LEU A 116 -13.05 2.14 5.24
CA LEU A 116 -12.76 0.71 5.21
C LEU A 116 -12.02 0.29 6.47
N LEU A 117 -12.27 -0.91 6.93
CA LEU A 117 -11.46 -1.59 7.93
C LEU A 117 -10.95 -2.89 7.32
N ILE A 118 -9.65 -2.96 7.08
CA ILE A 118 -9.00 -4.12 6.49
C ILE A 118 -8.21 -4.83 7.58
N LYS A 119 -8.42 -6.14 7.68
CA LYS A 119 -7.79 -6.97 8.71
C LYS A 119 -6.89 -8.02 8.09
N HIS A 120 -5.78 -8.25 8.75
CA HIS A 120 -4.88 -9.36 8.43
C HIS A 120 -4.34 -9.99 9.71
N GLN A 121 -4.24 -11.31 9.70
CA GLN A 121 -3.64 -12.05 10.81
C GLN A 121 -2.78 -13.20 10.26
N THR A 122 -1.73 -13.53 10.96
CA THR A 122 -0.93 -14.72 10.67
C THR A 122 -0.54 -15.45 11.95
N LEU A 123 -0.55 -16.77 11.86
CA LEU A 123 0.01 -17.66 12.86
C LEU A 123 1.51 -17.79 12.57
N LYS A 124 2.31 -16.94 13.16
CA LYS A 124 3.76 -16.97 12.96
C LYS A 124 4.46 -16.42 14.20
N PRO A 125 5.44 -17.14 14.77
CA PRO A 125 6.29 -16.58 15.80
C PRO A 125 7.16 -15.45 15.21
N LEU A 126 7.16 -14.28 15.85
CA LEU A 126 7.94 -13.11 15.44
C LEU A 126 9.32 -13.11 16.11
N TYR A 127 10.08 -14.21 16.00
CA TYR A 127 11.31 -14.32 16.78
C TYR A 127 12.58 -13.94 16.03
N GLU A 128 12.64 -14.20 14.72
CA GLU A 128 13.88 -14.08 13.97
C GLU A 128 14.08 -12.71 13.34
N ASN A 129 13.06 -12.17 12.71
CA ASN A 129 13.12 -10.84 12.08
C ASN A 129 11.75 -10.14 12.13
N PRO A 130 11.40 -9.51 13.27
CA PRO A 130 10.10 -8.86 13.43
C PRO A 130 9.78 -7.81 12.40
N ASP A 131 10.77 -7.01 11.98
CA ASP A 131 10.56 -5.94 11.00
C ASP A 131 10.15 -6.51 9.64
N THR A 132 10.82 -7.54 9.17
CA THR A 132 10.47 -8.21 7.89
C THR A 132 9.05 -8.78 7.94
N ASP A 133 8.68 -9.39 9.06
CA ASP A 133 7.35 -9.96 9.24
C ASP A 133 6.27 -8.86 9.26
N ILE A 134 6.52 -7.75 9.92
CA ILE A 134 5.60 -6.59 9.96
C ILE A 134 5.47 -5.97 8.57
N ILE A 135 6.57 -5.81 7.83
CA ILE A 135 6.56 -5.31 6.43
C ILE A 135 5.68 -6.20 5.56
N GLU A 136 5.85 -7.51 5.65
CA GLU A 136 5.03 -8.46 4.86
C GLU A 136 3.54 -8.37 5.22
N HIS A 137 3.22 -8.16 6.50
CA HIS A 137 1.85 -7.92 6.94
C HIS A 137 1.25 -6.65 6.34
N TYR A 138 1.99 -5.54 6.37
CA TYR A 138 1.54 -4.29 5.77
C TYR A 138 1.40 -4.42 4.26
N LYS A 139 2.30 -5.13 3.59
CA LYS A 139 2.19 -5.43 2.15
C LYS A 139 0.90 -6.18 1.84
N ASN A 140 0.56 -7.18 2.64
CA ASN A 140 -0.70 -7.94 2.49
C ASN A 140 -1.95 -7.09 2.74
N LEU A 141 -1.91 -6.16 3.72
CA LEU A 141 -2.98 -5.19 3.94
C LEU A 141 -3.15 -4.25 2.75
N LEU A 142 -2.05 -3.75 2.20
CA LEU A 142 -2.06 -2.88 1.01
C LEU A 142 -2.64 -3.60 -0.21
N ASN A 143 -2.29 -4.87 -0.41
CA ASN A 143 -2.87 -5.68 -1.49
C ASN A 143 -4.39 -5.80 -1.35
N LYS A 144 -4.88 -6.13 -0.14
CA LYS A 144 -6.32 -6.17 0.15
C LYS A 144 -7.00 -4.82 -0.06
N LEU A 145 -6.34 -3.71 0.34
CA LEU A 145 -6.85 -2.35 0.17
C LEU A 145 -7.03 -2.02 -1.31
N ILE A 146 -6.01 -2.23 -2.11
CA ILE A 146 -6.07 -1.93 -3.54
C ILE A 146 -7.12 -2.80 -4.23
N MET A 147 -7.20 -4.09 -3.91
CA MET A 147 -8.25 -4.97 -4.43
C MET A 147 -9.66 -4.48 -4.05
N ALA A 148 -9.86 -4.00 -2.82
CA ALA A 148 -11.15 -3.50 -2.35
C ALA A 148 -11.56 -2.16 -2.98
N THR A 149 -10.63 -1.41 -3.54
CA THR A 149 -10.85 -0.07 -4.12
C THR A 149 -10.69 -0.01 -5.63
N LYS A 150 -10.10 -1.04 -6.25
CA LYS A 150 -9.82 -1.11 -7.69
C LYS A 150 -11.08 -0.96 -8.57
N LEU A 151 -12.21 -1.47 -8.13
CA LEU A 151 -13.49 -1.38 -8.85
C LEU A 151 -14.06 0.04 -8.86
N ASP A 152 -13.56 0.89 -7.96
CA ASP A 152 -13.99 2.28 -7.82
C ASP A 152 -13.13 3.26 -8.64
N ASP A 153 -12.21 2.74 -9.43
CA ASP A 153 -11.19 3.52 -10.16
C ASP A 153 -11.78 4.17 -11.43
N ASN A 154 -12.75 5.05 -11.22
CA ASN A 154 -13.22 5.94 -12.24
C ASN A 154 -12.14 6.99 -12.49
N ASN A 155 -11.82 7.29 -13.73
CA ASN A 155 -10.77 8.15 -14.29
C ASN A 155 -10.53 9.54 -13.64
N PHE A 156 -10.78 9.72 -12.35
CA PHE A 156 -10.53 10.95 -11.64
C PHE A 156 -9.06 11.06 -11.27
N LYS A 157 -8.42 12.14 -11.72
CA LYS A 157 -7.07 12.49 -11.29
C LYS A 157 -7.18 13.52 -10.18
N LEU A 158 -6.90 13.10 -8.95
CA LEU A 158 -6.79 13.99 -7.82
C LEU A 158 -5.51 14.82 -7.91
N ASP A 159 -5.64 16.11 -7.66
CA ASP A 159 -4.49 16.96 -7.42
C ASP A 159 -3.96 16.71 -6.00
N GLY A 160 -2.67 16.46 -5.90
CA GLY A 160 -1.98 16.24 -4.62
C GLY A 160 -1.99 17.43 -3.65
N SER A 161 -2.56 18.58 -4.06
CA SER A 161 -2.78 19.73 -3.14
C SER A 161 -3.55 19.32 -1.88
N PHE A 162 -4.42 18.31 -1.98
CA PHE A 162 -5.15 17.75 -0.84
C PHE A 162 -4.23 17.16 0.25
N CYS A 163 -3.03 16.71 -0.09
CA CYS A 163 -2.04 16.24 0.85
C CYS A 163 -1.60 17.32 1.87
N LYS A 164 -1.74 18.60 1.52
CA LYS A 164 -1.46 19.72 2.45
C LYS A 164 -2.52 19.88 3.52
N ILE A 165 -3.74 19.47 3.24
CA ILE A 165 -4.89 19.61 4.15
C ILE A 165 -4.90 18.46 5.18
N LEU A 166 -4.29 17.33 4.85
CA LEU A 166 -4.22 16.16 5.74
C LEU A 166 -3.13 16.29 6.82
N LYS A 167 -2.22 17.25 6.68
CA LYS A 167 -1.20 17.54 7.70
C LYS A 167 -1.79 18.27 8.88
#